data_6fdc8511d1236475bd8a3c04d7319bd6
#
_entry.id   6fdc8511d1236475bd8a3c04d7319bd6
#
_cell.length_a   1.000
_cell.length_b   1.000
_cell.length_c   1.000
_cell.angle_alpha   90.00
_cell.angle_beta   90.00
_cell.angle_gamma   90.00
#
_symmetry.space_group_name_H-M   'P 1'
#
loop_
_entity.id
_entity.type
_entity.pdbx_description
1 polymer ?
#
loop_
_entity_poly.entity_id
_entity_poly.type
_entity_poly.pdbx_seq_one_letter_code
_entity_poly.pdbx_strand_id
1 'polypeptide(L)'
;SGYKVDAILPTIDSVEITSGTNMLNNFLNASDAAGSDVVSATVTFSELVNVTGTPQLTLAIGSDNETANYASGTGSAPLVFQYTIQAGDNDTDGISIGTNVLALNSGTISDPAGNNAIRDHDPVPSNDSYMVDTEAPTVDNFTLSDVALKSGDNATVTLGFSEVVIGFT
;
A
#
# COMPACT_ATOMS: atom_id res chain seq x y z
N SER A 1 27.02 -39.99 -4.46
CA SER A 1 26.11 -38.83 -4.51
C SER A 1 25.64 -38.66 -5.94
N GLY A 2 24.33 -38.80 -6.18
CA GLY A 2 23.77 -38.63 -7.52
C GLY A 2 23.64 -37.12 -7.85
N TYR A 3 23.92 -36.75 -9.09
CA TYR A 3 23.63 -35.40 -9.59
C TYR A 3 22.11 -35.25 -9.69
N LYS A 4 21.59 -34.16 -9.13
CA LYS A 4 20.19 -33.73 -9.31
C LYS A 4 20.16 -32.71 -10.44
N VAL A 5 19.19 -32.83 -11.33
CA VAL A 5 18.90 -31.86 -12.37
C VAL A 5 17.55 -31.26 -12.04
N ASP A 6 17.49 -29.95 -11.97
CA ASP A 6 16.26 -29.19 -11.88
C ASP A 6 16.13 -28.32 -13.14
N ALA A 7 15.05 -28.48 -13.85
CA ALA A 7 14.74 -27.73 -15.08
C ALA A 7 13.35 -27.07 -15.03
N ILE A 8 12.73 -27.08 -13.83
CA ILE A 8 11.46 -26.41 -13.60
C ILE A 8 11.75 -24.94 -13.30
N LEU A 9 11.02 -24.05 -13.94
CA LEU A 9 11.14 -22.60 -13.68
C LEU A 9 10.11 -22.21 -12.62
N PRO A 10 10.49 -21.46 -11.59
CA PRO A 10 9.52 -20.89 -10.69
C PRO A 10 8.50 -20.03 -11.43
N THR A 11 7.23 -20.20 -11.11
CA THR A 11 6.11 -19.39 -11.58
C THR A 11 5.44 -18.66 -10.44
N ILE A 12 4.72 -17.57 -10.68
CA ILE A 12 3.92 -16.90 -9.65
C ILE A 12 2.58 -17.61 -9.53
N ASP A 13 2.27 -18.07 -8.30
CA ASP A 13 1.00 -18.70 -7.95
C ASP A 13 -0.03 -17.68 -7.46
N SER A 14 0.40 -16.65 -6.70
CA SER A 14 -0.48 -15.56 -6.27
C SER A 14 0.28 -14.25 -6.05
N VAL A 15 -0.45 -13.14 -6.18
CA VAL A 15 -0.06 -11.80 -5.75
C VAL A 15 -1.17 -11.26 -4.87
N GLU A 16 -0.85 -10.76 -3.68
CA GLU A 16 -1.84 -10.31 -2.72
C GLU A 16 -1.33 -9.09 -1.94
N ILE A 17 -2.22 -8.15 -1.60
CA ILE A 17 -1.94 -7.14 -0.58
C ILE A 17 -2.16 -7.82 0.77
N THR A 18 -1.12 -7.92 1.58
CA THR A 18 -1.11 -8.77 2.78
C THR A 18 -1.13 -8.01 4.09
N SER A 19 -0.73 -6.76 4.10
CA SER A 19 -0.83 -5.91 5.29
C SER A 19 -0.78 -4.43 4.96
N GLY A 20 -1.49 -3.64 5.78
CA GLY A 20 -1.23 -2.22 6.02
C GLY A 20 -0.96 -2.05 7.50
N THR A 21 -0.05 -1.17 7.87
CA THR A 21 0.28 -0.86 9.27
C THR A 21 -0.30 0.50 9.64
N ASN A 22 -0.70 0.65 10.91
CA ASN A 22 -1.22 1.88 11.49
C ASN A 22 -2.52 2.42 10.86
N MET A 23 -3.21 1.62 10.05
CA MET A 23 -4.44 2.02 9.35
C MET A 23 -5.52 2.47 10.33
N LEU A 24 -6.20 3.55 10.00
CA LEU A 24 -7.37 4.05 10.70
C LEU A 24 -8.61 3.94 9.80
N ASN A 25 -9.60 3.14 10.20
CA ASN A 25 -10.84 2.90 9.43
C ASN A 25 -10.61 2.45 7.98
N ASN A 26 -9.63 1.56 7.74
CA ASN A 26 -9.17 1.08 6.44
C ASN A 26 -8.40 2.13 5.60
N PHE A 27 -8.09 3.30 6.15
CA PHE A 27 -7.26 4.29 5.50
C PHE A 27 -5.80 4.19 5.93
N LEU A 28 -4.92 4.27 4.94
CA LEU A 28 -3.48 4.47 5.08
C LEU A 28 -3.18 5.96 4.95
N ASN A 29 -2.21 6.45 5.72
CA ASN A 29 -1.84 7.87 5.80
C ASN A 29 -0.32 8.06 5.73
N ALA A 30 0.12 9.20 5.22
CA ALA A 30 1.54 9.53 5.10
C ALA A 30 2.17 10.01 6.42
N SER A 31 1.37 10.57 7.34
CA SER A 31 1.90 11.19 8.57
C SER A 31 0.81 11.37 9.61
N ASP A 32 0.53 10.35 10.39
CA ASP A 32 -0.26 10.44 11.61
C ASP A 32 0.63 10.40 12.87
N ALA A 33 0.03 10.22 14.05
CA ALA A 33 0.75 10.11 15.31
C ALA A 33 1.65 8.85 15.40
N ALA A 34 1.43 7.86 14.56
CA ALA A 34 2.20 6.61 14.47
C ALA A 34 3.32 6.68 13.41
N GLY A 35 3.29 7.68 12.53
CA GLY A 35 4.22 7.88 11.41
C GLY A 35 3.59 7.49 10.07
N SER A 36 4.39 7.47 9.01
CA SER A 36 3.92 7.05 7.68
C SER A 36 3.53 5.58 7.66
N ASP A 37 2.39 5.29 7.08
CA ASP A 37 1.89 3.92 6.94
C ASP A 37 2.65 3.14 5.85
N VAL A 38 2.72 1.84 6.04
CA VAL A 38 3.37 0.93 5.10
C VAL A 38 2.36 -0.10 4.61
N VAL A 39 2.22 -0.20 3.30
CA VAL A 39 1.50 -1.30 2.65
C VAL A 39 2.48 -2.38 2.23
N SER A 40 2.11 -3.65 2.45
CA SER A 40 2.89 -4.81 2.03
C SER A 40 2.11 -5.64 1.01
N ALA A 41 2.79 -6.04 -0.05
CA ALA A 41 2.29 -7.01 -1.02
C ALA A 41 3.16 -8.27 -0.99
N THR A 42 2.54 -9.44 -1.05
CA THR A 42 3.23 -10.73 -1.11
C THR A 42 3.05 -11.36 -2.48
N VAL A 43 4.17 -11.73 -3.10
CA VAL A 43 4.21 -12.51 -4.33
C VAL A 43 4.65 -13.92 -3.95
N THR A 44 3.77 -14.91 -4.13
CA THR A 44 4.05 -16.31 -3.82
C THR A 44 4.42 -17.06 -5.09
N PHE A 45 5.57 -17.71 -5.08
CA PHE A 45 6.07 -18.54 -6.16
C PHE A 45 5.71 -20.02 -5.96
N SER A 46 5.69 -20.78 -7.05
CA SER A 46 5.44 -22.23 -7.06
C SER A 46 6.49 -23.03 -6.28
N GLU A 47 7.64 -22.43 -6.05
CA GLU A 47 8.76 -23.04 -5.33
C GLU A 47 9.63 -21.98 -4.65
N LEU A 48 10.63 -22.42 -3.89
CA LEU A 48 11.59 -21.55 -3.23
C LEU A 48 12.45 -20.79 -4.23
N VAL A 49 12.55 -19.46 -4.05
CA VAL A 49 13.37 -18.58 -4.89
C VAL A 49 14.38 -17.77 -4.10
N ASN A 50 15.51 -17.51 -4.74
CA ASN A 50 16.55 -16.61 -4.25
C ASN A 50 16.48 -15.28 -4.99
N VAL A 51 16.66 -14.18 -4.28
CA VAL A 51 16.61 -12.83 -4.80
C VAL A 51 17.99 -12.19 -4.72
N THR A 52 18.40 -11.51 -5.80
CA THR A 52 19.53 -10.57 -5.80
C THR A 52 19.06 -9.19 -6.22
N GLY A 53 19.74 -8.15 -5.77
CA GLY A 53 19.35 -6.77 -6.06
C GLY A 53 18.04 -6.38 -5.34
N THR A 54 17.33 -5.45 -5.93
CA THR A 54 16.08 -4.90 -5.38
C THR A 54 14.95 -4.96 -6.43
N PRO A 55 14.36 -6.13 -6.69
CA PRO A 55 13.15 -6.22 -7.51
C PRO A 55 12.05 -5.29 -6.98
N GLN A 56 11.13 -4.90 -7.85
CA GLN A 56 10.10 -3.91 -7.58
C GLN A 56 8.75 -4.42 -8.07
N LEU A 57 7.70 -4.11 -7.32
CA LEU A 57 6.30 -4.37 -7.68
C LEU A 57 5.58 -3.03 -7.80
N THR A 58 4.87 -2.80 -8.90
CA THR A 58 4.08 -1.58 -9.05
C THR A 58 2.72 -1.75 -8.40
N LEU A 59 2.36 -0.79 -7.52
CA LEU A 59 1.03 -0.63 -6.94
C LEU A 59 0.33 0.51 -7.66
N ALA A 60 -0.97 0.37 -7.93
CA ALA A 60 -1.80 1.48 -8.36
C ALA A 60 -2.50 2.05 -7.11
N ILE A 61 -2.28 3.34 -6.85
CA ILE A 61 -2.85 4.11 -5.74
C ILE A 61 -3.62 5.29 -6.36
N GLY A 62 -4.94 5.20 -6.42
CA GLY A 62 -5.78 6.12 -7.16
C GLY A 62 -5.37 6.19 -8.64
N SER A 63 -4.94 7.37 -9.11
CA SER A 63 -4.48 7.57 -10.48
C SER A 63 -2.98 7.31 -10.69
N ASP A 64 -2.21 7.10 -9.63
CA ASP A 64 -0.76 7.05 -9.67
C ASP A 64 -0.22 5.61 -9.53
N ASN A 65 0.95 5.39 -10.13
CA ASN A 65 1.66 4.13 -10.04
C ASN A 65 2.85 4.29 -9.09
N GLU A 66 2.78 3.60 -7.95
CA GLU A 66 3.79 3.65 -6.92
C GLU A 66 4.66 2.39 -6.91
N THR A 67 5.88 2.51 -6.42
CA THR A 67 6.86 1.44 -6.46
C THR A 67 7.08 0.83 -5.07
N ALA A 68 6.56 -0.39 -4.87
CA ALA A 68 6.90 -1.21 -3.73
C ALA A 68 8.24 -1.92 -3.96
N ASN A 69 9.17 -1.74 -3.04
CA ASN A 69 10.49 -2.35 -3.12
C ASN A 69 10.52 -3.71 -2.42
N TYR A 70 11.33 -4.63 -2.95
CA TYR A 70 11.58 -5.90 -2.28
C TYR A 70 12.09 -5.69 -0.85
N ALA A 71 11.43 -6.31 0.12
CA ALA A 71 11.72 -6.20 1.54
C ALA A 71 12.32 -7.48 2.13
N SER A 72 11.74 -8.65 1.80
CA SER A 72 12.17 -9.92 2.40
C SER A 72 11.65 -11.14 1.65
N GLY A 73 12.13 -12.35 2.05
CA GLY A 73 11.60 -13.63 1.56
C GLY A 73 12.59 -14.43 0.70
N THR A 74 13.83 -13.95 0.43
CA THR A 74 14.82 -14.75 -0.29
C THR A 74 15.06 -16.10 0.41
N GLY A 75 15.14 -17.17 -0.37
CA GLY A 75 15.25 -18.53 0.17
C GLY A 75 13.89 -19.14 0.57
N SER A 76 12.78 -18.53 0.17
CA SER A 76 11.42 -19.05 0.38
C SER A 76 10.55 -18.85 -0.85
N ALA A 77 9.32 -19.41 -0.86
CA ALA A 77 8.37 -19.18 -1.94
C ALA A 77 7.72 -17.79 -1.88
N PRO A 78 7.26 -17.26 -0.73
CA PRO A 78 6.73 -15.90 -0.65
C PRO A 78 7.84 -14.86 -0.60
N LEU A 79 7.72 -13.83 -1.45
CA LEU A 79 8.51 -12.61 -1.42
C LEU A 79 7.62 -11.43 -1.01
N VAL A 80 8.10 -10.59 -0.09
CA VAL A 80 7.39 -9.42 0.41
C VAL A 80 7.97 -8.16 -0.23
N PHE A 81 7.07 -7.31 -0.73
CA PHE A 81 7.34 -5.98 -1.26
C PHE A 81 6.63 -4.94 -0.41
N GLN A 82 7.28 -3.80 -0.17
CA GLN A 82 6.75 -2.75 0.69
C GLN A 82 6.81 -1.38 0.03
N TYR A 83 5.76 -0.61 0.24
CA TYR A 83 5.68 0.79 -0.09
C TYR A 83 5.27 1.58 1.16
N THR A 84 5.93 2.70 1.41
CA THR A 84 5.57 3.64 2.47
C THR A 84 4.74 4.75 1.85
N ILE A 85 3.52 4.96 2.33
CA ILE A 85 2.60 5.98 1.84
C ILE A 85 3.25 7.36 1.94
N GLN A 86 3.13 8.15 0.87
CA GLN A 86 3.69 9.47 0.75
C GLN A 86 2.58 10.54 0.76
N ALA A 87 2.95 11.76 1.15
CA ALA A 87 2.02 12.89 1.04
C ALA A 87 1.64 13.13 -0.43
N GLY A 88 0.35 13.16 -0.69
CA GLY A 88 -0.24 13.29 -2.04
C GLY A 88 -0.81 11.98 -2.58
N ASP A 89 -0.49 10.83 -1.98
CA ASP A 89 -1.15 9.57 -2.32
C ASP A 89 -2.61 9.63 -1.84
N ASN A 90 -3.56 9.44 -2.74
CA ASN A 90 -4.98 9.38 -2.42
C ASN A 90 -5.67 8.29 -3.24
N ASP A 91 -6.43 7.43 -2.57
CA ASP A 91 -7.15 6.31 -3.18
C ASP A 91 -8.43 6.00 -2.41
N THR A 92 -9.57 6.24 -3.02
CA THR A 92 -10.89 6.12 -2.38
C THR A 92 -11.56 4.77 -2.59
N ASP A 93 -11.04 3.94 -3.49
CA ASP A 93 -11.55 2.60 -3.80
C ASP A 93 -10.55 1.48 -3.48
N GLY A 94 -9.35 1.88 -3.03
CA GLY A 94 -8.34 1.02 -2.47
C GLY A 94 -7.30 0.51 -3.48
N ILE A 95 -6.11 0.29 -2.97
CA ILE A 95 -4.92 -0.10 -3.73
C ILE A 95 -5.17 -1.34 -4.58
N SER A 96 -4.67 -1.32 -5.82
CA SER A 96 -4.69 -2.45 -6.75
C SER A 96 -3.31 -2.76 -7.32
N ILE A 97 -3.17 -3.92 -7.96
CA ILE A 97 -1.93 -4.34 -8.62
C ILE A 97 -2.27 -4.79 -10.04
N GLY A 98 -1.62 -4.19 -11.03
CA GLY A 98 -1.82 -4.52 -12.43
C GLY A 98 -1.30 -5.91 -12.81
N THR A 99 -1.54 -6.33 -14.05
CA THR A 99 -1.01 -7.59 -14.61
C THR A 99 0.48 -7.45 -14.92
N ASN A 100 1.30 -8.44 -14.55
CA ASN A 100 2.72 -8.57 -14.94
C ASN A 100 3.61 -7.36 -14.56
N VAL A 101 3.35 -6.76 -13.40
CA VAL A 101 4.04 -5.52 -12.96
C VAL A 101 5.26 -5.76 -12.04
N LEU A 102 5.68 -7.03 -11.88
CA LEU A 102 6.89 -7.38 -11.13
C LEU A 102 8.13 -7.16 -12.01
N ALA A 103 8.95 -6.17 -11.66
CA ALA A 103 10.20 -5.81 -12.35
C ALA A 103 11.43 -6.30 -11.58
N LEU A 104 12.47 -6.75 -12.28
CA LEU A 104 13.72 -7.19 -11.64
C LEU A 104 14.62 -6.03 -11.21
N ASN A 105 14.49 -4.86 -11.81
CA ASN A 105 15.30 -3.68 -11.49
C ASN A 105 16.82 -4.00 -11.40
N SER A 106 17.36 -4.66 -12.44
CA SER A 106 18.73 -5.17 -12.53
C SER A 106 19.10 -6.28 -11.52
N GLY A 107 18.13 -6.78 -10.75
CA GLY A 107 18.30 -7.94 -9.89
C GLY A 107 17.93 -9.26 -10.58
N THR A 108 17.85 -10.34 -9.79
CA THR A 108 17.38 -11.65 -10.25
C THR A 108 16.40 -12.26 -9.24
N ILE A 109 15.48 -13.08 -9.75
CA ILE A 109 14.67 -14.01 -8.97
C ILE A 109 14.85 -15.37 -9.64
N SER A 110 15.44 -16.34 -8.93
CA SER A 110 15.73 -17.67 -9.47
C SER A 110 15.64 -18.72 -8.39
N ASP A 111 15.41 -19.98 -8.78
CA ASP A 111 15.51 -21.11 -7.86
C ASP A 111 16.96 -21.39 -7.42
N PRO A 112 17.20 -22.36 -6.50
CA PRO A 112 18.55 -22.76 -6.11
C PRO A 112 19.37 -23.43 -7.22
N ALA A 113 18.73 -23.93 -8.28
CA ALA A 113 19.41 -24.50 -9.44
C ALA A 113 19.88 -23.44 -10.45
N GLY A 114 19.40 -22.19 -10.30
CA GLY A 114 19.72 -21.05 -11.16
C GLY A 114 18.73 -20.83 -12.30
N ASN A 115 17.56 -21.47 -12.27
CA ASN A 115 16.50 -21.23 -13.25
C ASN A 115 15.78 -19.93 -12.91
N ASN A 116 15.72 -18.98 -13.87
CA ASN A 116 15.05 -17.70 -13.66
C ASN A 116 13.53 -17.87 -13.57
N ALA A 117 12.91 -17.15 -12.64
CA ALA A 117 11.46 -17.17 -12.47
C ALA A 117 10.71 -16.53 -13.64
N ILE A 118 9.58 -17.14 -14.01
CA ILE A 118 8.55 -16.54 -14.85
C ILE A 118 7.74 -15.59 -13.96
N ARG A 119 7.55 -14.34 -14.42
CA ARG A 119 6.95 -13.26 -13.62
C ARG A 119 5.54 -12.89 -14.09
N ASP A 120 4.95 -13.71 -14.93
CA ASP A 120 3.57 -13.52 -15.36
C ASP A 120 2.63 -13.75 -14.17
N HIS A 121 1.72 -12.83 -13.93
CA HIS A 121 0.72 -12.92 -12.87
C HIS A 121 -0.57 -12.18 -13.24
N ASP A 122 -1.67 -12.62 -12.65
CA ASP A 122 -2.97 -11.96 -12.74
C ASP A 122 -2.99 -10.65 -11.92
N PRO A 123 -3.90 -9.72 -12.26
CA PRO A 123 -4.07 -8.50 -11.50
C PRO A 123 -4.73 -8.74 -10.15
N VAL A 124 -4.44 -7.88 -9.17
CA VAL A 124 -5.17 -7.78 -7.92
C VAL A 124 -6.12 -6.59 -8.04
N PRO A 125 -7.45 -6.78 -7.99
CA PRO A 125 -8.40 -5.68 -8.08
C PRO A 125 -8.32 -4.74 -6.89
N SER A 126 -8.87 -3.54 -7.03
CA SER A 126 -9.03 -2.57 -5.94
C SER A 126 -9.67 -3.21 -4.70
N ASN A 127 -9.18 -2.85 -3.53
CA ASN A 127 -9.60 -3.41 -2.26
C ASN A 127 -9.85 -2.29 -1.24
N ASP A 128 -11.11 -2.03 -0.94
CA ASP A 128 -11.58 -1.00 0.00
C ASP A 128 -11.10 -1.20 1.45
N SER A 129 -10.44 -2.32 1.74
CA SER A 129 -9.72 -2.51 3.00
C SER A 129 -8.36 -1.78 3.03
N TYR A 130 -7.90 -1.21 1.92
CA TYR A 130 -6.62 -0.51 1.77
C TYR A 130 -6.79 0.81 1.01
N MET A 131 -7.72 1.65 1.46
CA MET A 131 -7.88 3.02 0.95
C MET A 131 -6.72 3.91 1.42
N VAL A 132 -6.45 4.98 0.70
CA VAL A 132 -5.39 5.94 1.05
C VAL A 132 -5.97 7.33 1.11
N ASP A 133 -5.70 8.04 2.22
CA ASP A 133 -6.07 9.44 2.40
C ASP A 133 -4.93 10.16 3.13
N THR A 134 -4.29 11.08 2.45
CA THR A 134 -3.18 11.87 2.99
C THR A 134 -3.53 13.36 3.09
N GLU A 135 -4.77 13.73 2.79
CA GLU A 135 -5.23 15.10 2.92
C GLU A 135 -5.66 15.40 4.36
N ALA A 136 -5.28 16.55 4.86
CA ALA A 136 -5.71 16.99 6.18
C ALA A 136 -7.03 17.76 6.08
N PRO A 137 -7.99 17.57 7.01
CA PRO A 137 -9.23 18.33 7.03
C PRO A 137 -8.98 19.82 7.14
N THR A 138 -9.67 20.60 6.30
CA THR A 138 -9.65 22.06 6.32
C THR A 138 -10.98 22.62 6.77
N VAL A 139 -10.99 23.81 7.35
CA VAL A 139 -12.24 24.51 7.72
C VAL A 139 -12.80 25.22 6.50
N ASP A 140 -13.90 24.71 5.96
CA ASP A 140 -14.60 25.29 4.81
C ASP A 140 -15.59 26.38 5.20
N ASN A 141 -16.17 26.25 6.40
CA ASN A 141 -17.23 27.16 6.83
C ASN A 141 -17.12 27.46 8.32
N PHE A 142 -17.34 28.72 8.65
CA PHE A 142 -17.41 29.23 10.00
C PHE A 142 -18.63 30.13 10.15
N THR A 143 -19.57 29.76 11.00
CA THR A 143 -20.77 30.59 11.25
C THR A 143 -21.01 30.79 12.74
N LEU A 144 -21.59 31.97 13.05
CA LEU A 144 -22.09 32.30 14.37
C LEU A 144 -23.64 32.41 14.32
N SER A 145 -24.32 31.84 15.32
CA SER A 145 -25.78 31.92 15.40
C SER A 145 -26.30 33.33 15.69
N ASP A 146 -25.49 34.16 16.35
CA ASP A 146 -25.80 35.54 16.68
C ASP A 146 -24.52 36.38 16.74
N VAL A 147 -24.59 37.60 16.16
CA VAL A 147 -23.48 38.57 16.10
C VAL A 147 -23.71 39.81 16.97
N ALA A 148 -24.87 39.91 17.64
CA ALA A 148 -25.29 41.08 18.46
C ALA A 148 -25.56 40.63 19.91
N LEU A 149 -24.54 40.11 20.58
CA LEU A 149 -24.61 39.53 21.90
C LEU A 149 -24.54 40.61 23.00
N LYS A 150 -25.29 40.40 24.09
CA LYS A 150 -25.19 41.14 25.35
C LYS A 150 -24.90 40.22 26.54
N SER A 151 -24.66 40.75 27.69
CA SER A 151 -24.39 39.98 28.90
C SER A 151 -25.50 38.99 29.21
N GLY A 152 -25.13 37.69 29.24
CA GLY A 152 -26.03 36.55 29.48
C GLY A 152 -26.48 35.83 28.21
N ASP A 153 -26.17 36.32 27.04
CA ASP A 153 -26.50 35.67 25.75
C ASP A 153 -25.45 34.58 25.42
N ASN A 154 -25.87 33.56 24.68
CA ASN A 154 -25.03 32.53 24.15
C ASN A 154 -25.08 32.57 22.61
N ALA A 155 -23.95 32.33 21.97
CA ALA A 155 -23.88 32.08 20.55
C ALA A 155 -23.34 30.68 20.28
N THR A 156 -23.88 30.01 19.26
CA THR A 156 -23.35 28.77 18.75
C THR A 156 -22.36 29.07 17.62
N VAL A 157 -21.18 28.50 17.73
CA VAL A 157 -20.18 28.47 16.65
C VAL A 157 -20.35 27.17 15.90
N THR A 158 -20.52 27.25 14.58
CA THR A 158 -20.55 26.07 13.72
C THR A 158 -19.35 26.10 12.79
N LEU A 159 -18.59 25.01 12.80
CA LEU A 159 -17.46 24.77 11.91
C LEU A 159 -17.85 23.66 10.93
N GLY A 160 -17.75 23.95 9.62
CA GLY A 160 -17.83 22.94 8.57
C GLY A 160 -16.41 22.59 8.11
N PHE A 161 -16.13 21.32 7.99
CA PHE A 161 -14.84 20.81 7.50
C PHE A 161 -15.01 20.20 6.12
N SER A 162 -13.90 20.15 5.35
CA SER A 162 -13.83 19.50 4.03
C SER A 162 -14.12 18.01 4.08
N GLU A 163 -13.92 17.39 5.24
CA GLU A 163 -14.08 15.96 5.46
C GLU A 163 -14.53 15.66 6.91
N VAL A 164 -14.75 14.38 7.20
CA VAL A 164 -15.16 13.92 8.53
C VAL A 164 -14.02 14.06 9.53
N VAL A 165 -14.20 14.87 10.55
CA VAL A 165 -13.24 15.05 11.64
C VAL A 165 -13.63 14.17 12.83
N ILE A 166 -12.70 13.35 13.32
CA ILE A 166 -12.86 12.51 14.50
C ILE A 166 -12.02 13.04 15.67
N GLY A 167 -12.43 12.73 16.91
CA GLY A 167 -11.68 13.11 18.10
C GLY A 167 -11.83 14.57 18.53
N PHE A 168 -12.84 15.28 18.03
CA PHE A 168 -13.20 16.61 18.51
C PHE A 168 -13.92 16.48 19.86
N THR A 169 -13.24 16.83 20.96
CA THR A 169 -13.79 16.78 22.33
C THR A 169 -13.71 18.15 23.01
#